data_6b09bcc8bcc7f62501933e5565b6367f
#
_entry.id   6b09bcc8bcc7f62501933e5565b6367f
#
_cell.length_a   1.000
_cell.length_b   1.000
_cell.length_c   1.000
_cell.angle_alpha   90.00
_cell.angle_beta   90.00
_cell.angle_gamma   90.00
#
_symmetry.space_group_name_H-M   'P 1'
#
loop_
_entity.id
_entity.type
_entity.pdbx_description
1 polymer ?
#
loop_
_entity_poly.entity_id
_entity_poly.type
_entity_poly.pdbx_seq_one_letter_code
_entity_poly.pdbx_strand_id
1 'polypeptide(L)'
;MPDYVTGFYRPDSFPFEQRQAFAYDFFPAVSPAASDARSALLVWVHGGAWRFGDNRGLRDISRAQGAMRALFQRAGWAVASVNYRYSHQGLFPAPLHDVAEAVRFFRANAAQFGVDAGRIAIAGGSAGGHLAMLCAFAADSAASGSLDAELAEYYLGFGSSAYPDVSASVVCAGSFYGVSDVRTIFSERPLAGCRLAHRDDDGAEWRLLGSVYPVPADTAADAPARVNWARAHPLDMVRAAGQRYPRVPLFLAHGIADSCVPYQQSVRVFNALKAHGIPTDLVLVPGAEHADPSCFSPGITAQFLEFLQRHMPTDSTEMSHGVSVSRLNQVK
;
A
#
# COMPACT_ATOMS: atom_id res chain seq x y z
N MET A 1 -10.23 -21.09 19.27
CA MET A 1 -9.81 -21.04 17.85
C MET A 1 -9.11 -19.72 17.61
N PRO A 2 -8.13 -19.61 16.71
CA PRO A 2 -7.56 -18.31 16.39
C PRO A 2 -8.67 -17.36 15.92
N ASP A 3 -8.52 -16.08 16.25
CA ASP A 3 -9.44 -14.99 15.88
C ASP A 3 -9.25 -14.50 14.44
N TYR A 4 -8.64 -15.33 13.57
CA TYR A 4 -8.35 -15.01 12.19
C TYR A 4 -8.42 -16.23 11.27
N VAL A 5 -8.56 -15.96 9.97
CA VAL A 5 -8.54 -16.96 8.89
C VAL A 5 -7.31 -16.72 8.02
N THR A 6 -6.57 -17.78 7.73
CA THR A 6 -5.44 -17.74 6.78
C THR A 6 -5.87 -18.32 5.43
N GLY A 7 -5.45 -17.70 4.33
CA GLY A 7 -5.69 -18.18 2.98
C GLY A 7 -4.71 -17.62 1.98
N PHE A 8 -5.02 -17.78 0.70
CA PHE A 8 -4.23 -17.27 -0.42
C PHE A 8 -5.14 -16.48 -1.37
N TYR A 9 -4.71 -15.30 -1.80
CA TYR A 9 -5.49 -14.50 -2.74
C TYR A 9 -5.19 -14.84 -4.23
N ARG A 10 -4.23 -15.75 -4.47
CA ARG A 10 -3.96 -16.42 -5.75
C ARG A 10 -3.82 -17.93 -5.52
N PRO A 11 -4.93 -18.70 -5.37
CA PRO A 11 -4.84 -20.07 -4.88
C PRO A 11 -4.29 -21.08 -5.90
N ASP A 12 -4.62 -20.96 -7.19
CA ASP A 12 -4.50 -22.09 -8.11
C ASP A 12 -3.44 -21.95 -9.19
N SER A 13 -2.84 -20.78 -9.37
CA SER A 13 -1.94 -20.50 -10.51
C SER A 13 -0.47 -20.80 -10.24
N PHE A 14 -0.07 -21.07 -8.99
CA PHE A 14 1.33 -21.16 -8.60
C PHE A 14 1.63 -22.44 -7.80
N PRO A 15 2.85 -23.02 -7.92
CA PRO A 15 3.33 -24.08 -7.06
C PRO A 15 3.21 -23.68 -5.57
N PHE A 16 2.97 -24.65 -4.69
CA PHE A 16 2.71 -24.42 -3.25
C PHE A 16 3.79 -23.53 -2.59
N GLU A 17 5.05 -23.72 -2.92
CA GLU A 17 6.16 -22.92 -2.38
C GLU A 17 6.07 -21.44 -2.77
N GLN A 18 5.56 -21.12 -3.95
CA GLN A 18 5.35 -19.76 -4.42
C GLN A 18 4.08 -19.13 -3.85
N ARG A 19 3.10 -19.95 -3.43
CA ARG A 19 1.83 -19.46 -2.87
C ARG A 19 2.02 -18.66 -1.58
N GLN A 20 3.10 -18.89 -0.82
CA GLN A 20 3.37 -18.13 0.40
C GLN A 20 3.51 -16.62 0.14
N ALA A 21 3.95 -16.23 -1.04
CA ALA A 21 3.97 -14.83 -1.47
C ALA A 21 2.56 -14.21 -1.63
N PHE A 22 1.52 -15.04 -1.66
CA PHE A 22 0.12 -14.61 -1.82
C PHE A 22 -0.75 -14.95 -0.61
N ALA A 23 -0.12 -15.27 0.51
CA ALA A 23 -0.83 -15.57 1.75
C ALA A 23 -1.42 -14.31 2.38
N TYR A 24 -2.55 -14.50 3.06
CA TYR A 24 -3.14 -13.47 3.92
C TYR A 24 -3.58 -14.05 5.26
N ASP A 25 -3.65 -13.18 6.26
CA ASP A 25 -4.44 -13.39 7.46
C ASP A 25 -5.60 -12.39 7.46
N PHE A 26 -6.81 -12.89 7.60
CA PHE A 26 -8.00 -12.06 7.70
C PHE A 26 -8.55 -12.10 9.13
N PHE A 27 -8.73 -10.95 9.73
CA PHE A 27 -9.23 -10.70 11.07
C PHE A 27 -10.61 -10.04 10.95
N PRO A 28 -11.71 -10.75 11.23
CA PRO A 28 -13.06 -10.18 11.15
C PRO A 28 -13.26 -9.10 12.21
N ALA A 29 -14.20 -8.20 11.99
CA ALA A 29 -14.67 -7.25 13.01
C ALA A 29 -15.22 -7.99 14.24
N VAL A 30 -14.95 -7.46 15.44
CA VAL A 30 -15.41 -8.10 16.69
C VAL A 30 -16.88 -7.77 16.98
N SER A 31 -17.37 -6.62 16.53
CA SER A 31 -18.76 -6.21 16.70
C SER A 31 -19.24 -5.59 15.39
N PRO A 32 -19.95 -6.30 14.53
CA PRO A 32 -20.65 -5.68 13.43
C PRO A 32 -21.72 -4.74 13.98
N ALA A 33 -21.82 -3.53 13.44
CA ALA A 33 -22.66 -2.46 13.96
C ALA A 33 -24.18 -2.76 13.93
N ALA A 34 -24.61 -3.72 13.15
CA ALA A 34 -25.96 -4.31 13.12
C ALA A 34 -25.87 -5.69 12.46
N SER A 35 -26.87 -6.56 12.65
CA SER A 35 -26.84 -7.94 12.16
C SER A 35 -26.63 -8.10 10.66
N ASP A 36 -26.83 -7.05 9.85
CA ASP A 36 -26.71 -7.05 8.39
C ASP A 36 -25.69 -6.05 7.83
N ALA A 37 -25.02 -5.26 8.69
CA ALA A 37 -24.04 -4.26 8.26
C ALA A 37 -22.70 -4.91 7.92
N ARG A 38 -22.20 -4.69 6.70
CA ARG A 38 -20.85 -5.12 6.28
C ARG A 38 -19.80 -4.20 6.84
N SER A 39 -18.68 -4.78 7.29
CA SER A 39 -17.55 -4.04 7.86
C SER A 39 -16.74 -3.31 6.78
N ALA A 40 -16.16 -2.16 7.11
CA ALA A 40 -15.03 -1.63 6.34
C ALA A 40 -13.83 -2.56 6.47
N LEU A 41 -12.96 -2.57 5.47
CA LEU A 41 -11.75 -3.39 5.44
C LEU A 41 -10.49 -2.51 5.41
N LEU A 42 -9.54 -2.79 6.29
CA LEU A 42 -8.17 -2.31 6.18
C LEU A 42 -7.28 -3.44 5.64
N VAL A 43 -6.70 -3.25 4.44
CA VAL A 43 -5.64 -4.11 3.91
C VAL A 43 -4.30 -3.59 4.40
N TRP A 44 -3.59 -4.40 5.19
CA TRP A 44 -2.27 -4.08 5.73
C TRP A 44 -1.17 -4.77 4.95
N VAL A 45 -0.19 -4.00 4.48
CA VAL A 45 0.99 -4.44 3.74
C VAL A 45 2.21 -4.37 4.65
N HIS A 46 2.86 -5.51 4.90
CA HIS A 46 4.01 -5.56 5.81
C HIS A 46 5.25 -4.85 5.25
N GLY A 47 6.13 -4.40 6.14
CA GLY A 47 7.46 -3.90 5.81
C GLY A 47 8.46 -5.04 5.57
N GLY A 48 9.76 -4.67 5.49
CA GLY A 48 10.85 -5.65 5.34
C GLY A 48 11.70 -5.42 4.09
N ALA A 49 11.87 -4.15 3.69
CA ALA A 49 12.76 -3.76 2.57
C ALA A 49 12.50 -4.57 1.29
N TRP A 50 11.25 -4.95 1.03
CA TRP A 50 10.79 -5.80 -0.08
C TRP A 50 11.50 -7.17 -0.17
N ARG A 51 12.15 -7.64 0.91
CA ARG A 51 12.98 -8.86 0.96
C ARG A 51 12.55 -9.87 2.01
N PHE A 52 11.85 -9.42 3.05
CA PHE A 52 11.42 -10.23 4.19
C PHE A 52 10.16 -9.67 4.84
N GLY A 53 9.72 -10.25 5.92
CA GLY A 53 8.45 -9.94 6.58
C GLY A 53 7.36 -10.89 6.13
N ASP A 54 6.19 -10.83 6.74
CA ASP A 54 5.04 -11.63 6.33
C ASP A 54 3.72 -11.12 6.92
N ASN A 55 2.62 -11.74 6.47
CA ASN A 55 1.25 -11.47 6.93
C ASN A 55 1.03 -11.72 8.43
N ARG A 56 1.89 -12.48 9.10
CA ARG A 56 1.71 -12.88 10.51
C ARG A 56 2.05 -11.78 11.51
N GLY A 57 2.64 -10.67 11.05
CA GLY A 57 3.05 -9.55 11.91
C GLY A 57 1.93 -8.93 12.75
N LEU A 58 0.66 -9.08 12.32
CA LEU A 58 -0.50 -8.58 13.06
C LEU A 58 -1.11 -9.58 14.05
N ARG A 59 -0.64 -10.85 14.11
CA ARG A 59 -1.24 -11.88 14.98
C ARG A 59 -1.07 -11.58 16.46
N ASP A 60 0.08 -11.06 16.83
CA ASP A 60 0.47 -10.84 18.23
C ASP A 60 0.00 -9.46 18.73
N ILE A 61 -1.08 -9.45 19.51
CA ILE A 61 -1.66 -8.22 20.08
C ILE A 61 -0.79 -7.56 21.16
N SER A 62 0.25 -8.24 21.67
CA SER A 62 1.21 -7.64 22.57
C SER A 62 2.20 -6.71 21.84
N ARG A 63 2.30 -6.85 20.52
CA ARG A 63 3.08 -5.98 19.67
C ARG A 63 2.23 -4.79 19.18
N ALA A 64 2.88 -3.67 18.94
CA ALA A 64 2.21 -2.42 18.59
C ALA A 64 1.28 -2.52 17.36
N GLN A 65 1.73 -3.19 16.29
CA GLN A 65 0.90 -3.40 15.09
C GLN A 65 -0.29 -4.35 15.35
N GLY A 66 -0.10 -5.39 16.15
CA GLY A 66 -1.20 -6.27 16.57
C GLY A 66 -2.21 -5.56 17.48
N ALA A 67 -1.74 -4.65 18.34
CA ALA A 67 -2.61 -3.78 19.15
C ALA A 67 -3.43 -2.83 18.26
N MET A 68 -2.82 -2.26 17.22
CA MET A 68 -3.52 -1.48 16.18
C MET A 68 -4.62 -2.31 15.53
N ARG A 69 -4.30 -3.51 15.04
CA ARG A 69 -5.29 -4.43 14.45
C ARG A 69 -6.47 -4.66 15.39
N ALA A 70 -6.19 -4.96 16.67
CA ALA A 70 -7.23 -5.19 17.66
C ALA A 70 -8.11 -3.96 17.95
N LEU A 71 -7.55 -2.74 17.88
CA LEU A 71 -8.34 -1.50 17.95
C LEU A 71 -9.30 -1.40 16.78
N PHE A 72 -8.84 -1.63 15.56
CA PHE A 72 -9.67 -1.61 14.36
C PHE A 72 -10.82 -2.61 14.43
N GLN A 73 -10.53 -3.86 14.85
CA GLN A 73 -11.58 -4.87 15.01
C GLN A 73 -12.66 -4.45 16.02
N ARG A 74 -12.27 -3.88 17.17
CA ARG A 74 -13.22 -3.36 18.17
C ARG A 74 -14.02 -2.16 17.66
N ALA A 75 -13.48 -1.41 16.71
CA ALA A 75 -14.16 -0.30 16.05
C ALA A 75 -15.05 -0.74 14.86
N GLY A 76 -15.28 -2.05 14.68
CA GLY A 76 -16.14 -2.58 13.63
C GLY A 76 -15.48 -2.72 12.25
N TRP A 77 -14.15 -2.68 12.18
CA TRP A 77 -13.38 -2.91 10.95
C TRP A 77 -12.88 -4.34 10.87
N ALA A 78 -12.93 -4.92 9.68
CA ALA A 78 -12.12 -6.08 9.37
C ALA A 78 -10.70 -5.62 8.98
N VAL A 79 -9.70 -6.48 9.22
CA VAL A 79 -8.31 -6.22 8.85
C VAL A 79 -7.78 -7.43 8.09
N ALA A 80 -7.13 -7.21 6.95
CA ALA A 80 -6.42 -8.25 6.21
C ALA A 80 -4.93 -7.89 6.15
N SER A 81 -4.07 -8.76 6.66
CA SER A 81 -2.62 -8.64 6.48
C SER A 81 -2.17 -9.51 5.33
N VAL A 82 -1.49 -8.95 4.33
CA VAL A 82 -1.19 -9.63 3.08
C VAL A 82 0.32 -9.74 2.84
N ASN A 83 0.74 -10.86 2.24
CA ASN A 83 2.06 -11.03 1.68
C ASN A 83 2.13 -10.42 0.27
N TYR A 84 3.34 -10.33 -0.25
CA TYR A 84 3.66 -9.99 -1.64
C TYR A 84 4.99 -10.65 -2.01
N ARG A 85 5.28 -10.82 -3.30
CA ARG A 85 6.57 -11.35 -3.77
C ARG A 85 7.71 -10.45 -3.33
N TYR A 86 8.75 -11.07 -2.78
CA TYR A 86 9.99 -10.37 -2.48
C TYR A 86 10.79 -10.07 -3.74
N SER A 87 11.74 -9.16 -3.66
CA SER A 87 12.58 -8.73 -4.78
C SER A 87 13.36 -9.87 -5.46
N HIS A 88 13.67 -10.95 -4.73
CA HIS A 88 14.28 -12.16 -5.31
C HIS A 88 13.29 -13.08 -6.03
N GLN A 89 12.00 -12.90 -5.82
CA GLN A 89 10.91 -13.64 -6.47
C GLN A 89 10.31 -12.87 -7.66
N GLY A 90 10.48 -11.56 -7.67
CA GLY A 90 10.04 -10.69 -8.76
C GLY A 90 10.47 -9.24 -8.55
N LEU A 91 11.09 -8.65 -9.55
CA LEU A 91 11.46 -7.25 -9.55
C LEU A 91 10.19 -6.37 -9.56
N PHE A 92 10.33 -5.11 -9.18
CA PHE A 92 9.28 -4.10 -9.39
C PHE A 92 8.86 -4.09 -10.87
N PRO A 93 7.56 -4.04 -11.17
CA PRO A 93 6.43 -3.79 -10.28
C PRO A 93 5.75 -5.05 -9.69
N ALA A 94 6.35 -6.25 -9.75
CA ALA A 94 5.71 -7.50 -9.31
C ALA A 94 5.15 -7.45 -7.87
N PRO A 95 5.86 -6.91 -6.84
CA PRO A 95 5.28 -6.76 -5.50
C PRO A 95 4.06 -5.84 -5.47
N LEU A 96 4.03 -4.81 -6.32
CA LEU A 96 2.89 -3.89 -6.42
C LEU A 96 1.67 -4.56 -7.07
N HIS A 97 1.89 -5.38 -8.10
CA HIS A 97 0.82 -6.18 -8.72
C HIS A 97 0.17 -7.11 -7.71
N ASP A 98 0.96 -7.71 -6.82
CA ASP A 98 0.46 -8.62 -5.79
C ASP A 98 -0.41 -7.88 -4.76
N VAL A 99 0.01 -6.68 -4.36
CA VAL A 99 -0.78 -5.82 -3.46
C VAL A 99 -2.08 -5.37 -4.12
N ALA A 100 -2.05 -4.96 -5.40
CA ALA A 100 -3.26 -4.62 -6.15
C ALA A 100 -4.21 -5.82 -6.30
N GLU A 101 -3.64 -7.01 -6.53
CA GLU A 101 -4.40 -8.26 -6.62
C GLU A 101 -5.06 -8.63 -5.29
N ALA A 102 -4.38 -8.44 -4.16
CA ALA A 102 -4.99 -8.67 -2.85
C ALA A 102 -6.21 -7.75 -2.61
N VAL A 103 -6.13 -6.47 -3.01
CA VAL A 103 -7.29 -5.55 -2.94
C VAL A 103 -8.43 -6.06 -3.81
N ARG A 104 -8.15 -6.48 -5.06
CA ARG A 104 -9.16 -7.06 -5.98
C ARG A 104 -9.80 -8.31 -5.41
N PHE A 105 -8.99 -9.23 -4.85
CA PHE A 105 -9.45 -10.46 -4.23
C PHE A 105 -10.46 -10.18 -3.12
N PHE A 106 -10.14 -9.30 -2.17
CA PHE A 106 -11.05 -8.97 -1.08
C PHE A 106 -12.31 -8.25 -1.59
N ARG A 107 -12.20 -7.41 -2.61
CA ARG A 107 -13.36 -6.76 -3.22
C ARG A 107 -14.27 -7.76 -3.93
N ALA A 108 -13.71 -8.66 -4.73
CA ALA A 108 -14.49 -9.69 -5.44
C ALA A 108 -15.20 -10.65 -4.49
N ASN A 109 -14.57 -10.96 -3.36
CA ASN A 109 -15.07 -11.89 -2.36
C ASN A 109 -15.64 -11.19 -1.11
N ALA A 110 -16.00 -9.92 -1.20
CA ALA A 110 -16.40 -9.10 -0.06
C ALA A 110 -17.55 -9.71 0.75
N ALA A 111 -18.54 -10.31 0.09
CA ALA A 111 -19.65 -10.96 0.74
C ALA A 111 -19.21 -12.16 1.60
N GLN A 112 -18.25 -12.96 1.14
CA GLN A 112 -17.71 -14.10 1.88
C GLN A 112 -16.99 -13.67 3.17
N PHE A 113 -16.33 -12.50 3.14
CA PHE A 113 -15.61 -11.95 4.29
C PHE A 113 -16.46 -11.04 5.18
N GLY A 114 -17.74 -10.83 4.85
CA GLY A 114 -18.62 -9.91 5.60
C GLY A 114 -18.15 -8.45 5.52
N VAL A 115 -17.44 -8.07 4.46
CA VAL A 115 -16.94 -6.70 4.24
C VAL A 115 -17.70 -5.98 3.14
N ASP A 116 -17.67 -4.66 3.15
CA ASP A 116 -18.22 -3.81 2.11
C ASP A 116 -17.17 -3.57 1.01
N ALA A 117 -17.49 -3.99 -0.22
CA ALA A 117 -16.60 -3.83 -1.37
C ALA A 117 -16.28 -2.36 -1.71
N GLY A 118 -17.13 -1.41 -1.34
CA GLY A 118 -16.93 0.03 -1.50
C GLY A 118 -16.13 0.68 -0.38
N ARG A 119 -15.84 -0.04 0.72
CA ARG A 119 -15.24 0.51 1.94
C ARG A 119 -13.92 -0.17 2.28
N ILE A 120 -12.98 -0.14 1.34
CA ILE A 120 -11.64 -0.72 1.48
C ILE A 120 -10.61 0.41 1.60
N ALA A 121 -9.79 0.37 2.66
CA ALA A 121 -8.59 1.17 2.86
C ALA A 121 -7.35 0.29 2.76
N ILE A 122 -6.20 0.90 2.44
CA ILE A 122 -4.91 0.22 2.40
C ILE A 122 -3.90 0.96 3.27
N ALA A 123 -3.06 0.24 4.00
CA ALA A 123 -1.94 0.85 4.71
C ALA A 123 -0.77 -0.12 4.83
N GLY A 124 0.41 0.42 5.17
CA GLY A 124 1.58 -0.40 5.42
C GLY A 124 2.71 0.34 6.10
N GLY A 125 3.73 -0.41 6.52
CA GLY A 125 4.93 0.15 7.13
C GLY A 125 6.15 0.00 6.22
N SER A 126 7.06 1.00 6.18
CA SER A 126 8.32 0.92 5.42
C SER A 126 8.09 0.56 3.93
N ALA A 127 8.67 -0.52 3.44
CA ALA A 127 8.41 -1.08 2.12
C ALA A 127 6.91 -1.30 1.84
N GLY A 128 6.14 -1.72 2.84
CA GLY A 128 4.67 -1.86 2.72
C GLY A 128 3.98 -0.51 2.60
N GLY A 129 4.45 0.53 3.27
CA GLY A 129 3.96 1.91 3.11
C GLY A 129 4.21 2.46 1.70
N HIS A 130 5.37 2.16 1.13
CA HIS A 130 5.70 2.45 -0.26
C HIS A 130 4.69 1.79 -1.23
N LEU A 131 4.50 0.47 -1.11
CA LEU A 131 3.58 -0.28 -1.96
C LEU A 131 2.12 0.16 -1.77
N ALA A 132 1.71 0.48 -0.54
CA ALA A 132 0.36 0.97 -0.23
C ALA A 132 0.09 2.32 -0.90
N MET A 133 1.04 3.27 -0.84
CA MET A 133 0.93 4.56 -1.54
C MET A 133 0.85 4.38 -3.05
N LEU A 134 1.75 3.58 -3.65
CA LEU A 134 1.74 3.32 -5.10
C LEU A 134 0.44 2.66 -5.54
N CYS A 135 -0.03 1.64 -4.82
CA CYS A 135 -1.29 0.96 -5.14
C CYS A 135 -2.47 1.93 -5.11
N ALA A 136 -2.60 2.72 -4.03
CA ALA A 136 -3.67 3.69 -3.86
C ALA A 136 -3.67 4.75 -4.97
N PHE A 137 -2.50 5.34 -5.24
CA PHE A 137 -2.38 6.43 -6.23
C PHE A 137 -2.56 5.93 -7.67
N ALA A 138 -1.97 4.78 -8.02
CA ALA A 138 -2.12 4.21 -9.35
C ALA A 138 -3.56 3.78 -9.63
N ALA A 139 -4.23 3.14 -8.67
CA ALA A 139 -5.59 2.66 -8.83
C ALA A 139 -6.61 3.83 -8.96
N ASP A 140 -6.43 4.91 -8.17
CA ASP A 140 -7.25 6.11 -8.29
C ASP A 140 -7.00 6.84 -9.62
N SER A 141 -5.74 6.97 -10.03
CA SER A 141 -5.37 7.60 -11.28
C SER A 141 -5.84 6.80 -12.50
N ALA A 142 -5.84 5.47 -12.45
CA ALA A 142 -6.41 4.62 -13.48
C ALA A 142 -7.94 4.75 -13.54
N ALA A 143 -8.62 4.72 -12.38
CA ALA A 143 -10.07 4.86 -12.31
C ALA A 143 -10.57 6.23 -12.80
N SER A 144 -9.79 7.29 -12.58
CA SER A 144 -10.11 8.65 -13.07
C SER A 144 -9.71 8.90 -14.53
N GLY A 145 -9.07 7.93 -15.21
CA GLY A 145 -8.53 8.08 -16.56
C GLY A 145 -7.31 9.01 -16.63
N SER A 146 -6.61 9.21 -15.54
CA SER A 146 -5.39 10.03 -15.47
C SER A 146 -4.13 9.28 -15.88
N LEU A 147 -4.14 7.96 -15.81
CA LEU A 147 -3.14 7.08 -16.41
C LEU A 147 -3.66 6.52 -17.72
N ASP A 148 -2.80 6.47 -18.74
CA ASP A 148 -3.09 5.70 -19.93
C ASP A 148 -3.08 4.19 -19.64
N ALA A 149 -3.56 3.38 -20.59
CA ALA A 149 -3.72 1.95 -20.40
C ALA A 149 -2.38 1.22 -20.16
N GLU A 150 -1.29 1.67 -20.77
CA GLU A 150 0.04 1.08 -20.61
C GLU A 150 0.58 1.32 -19.18
N LEU A 151 0.47 2.56 -18.69
CA LEU A 151 0.89 2.90 -17.33
C LEU A 151 -0.02 2.24 -16.29
N ALA A 152 -1.31 2.16 -16.53
CA ALA A 152 -2.24 1.46 -15.63
C ALA A 152 -1.92 -0.03 -15.57
N GLU A 153 -1.62 -0.68 -16.71
CA GLU A 153 -1.14 -2.07 -16.76
C GLU A 153 0.19 -2.23 -16.02
N TYR A 154 1.15 -1.32 -16.26
CA TYR A 154 2.45 -1.38 -15.61
C TYR A 154 2.34 -1.34 -14.07
N TYR A 155 1.50 -0.47 -13.51
CA TYR A 155 1.35 -0.36 -12.06
C TYR A 155 0.43 -1.41 -11.44
N LEU A 156 -0.61 -1.84 -12.15
CA LEU A 156 -1.70 -2.62 -11.55
C LEU A 156 -1.79 -4.06 -12.04
N GLY A 157 -1.09 -4.42 -13.14
CA GLY A 157 -0.95 -5.80 -13.60
C GLY A 157 -2.27 -6.49 -13.96
N PHE A 158 -3.17 -5.82 -14.68
CA PHE A 158 -4.47 -6.39 -15.06
C PHE A 158 -4.35 -7.67 -15.87
N GLY A 159 -3.38 -7.73 -16.82
CA GLY A 159 -3.17 -8.88 -17.68
C GLY A 159 -2.69 -10.15 -16.93
N SER A 160 -2.18 -9.99 -15.72
CA SER A 160 -1.77 -11.10 -14.85
C SER A 160 -2.72 -11.35 -13.68
N SER A 161 -3.81 -10.57 -13.57
CA SER A 161 -4.79 -10.66 -12.49
C SER A 161 -5.75 -11.82 -12.66
N ALA A 162 -6.14 -12.47 -11.56
CA ALA A 162 -7.28 -13.39 -11.52
C ALA A 162 -8.62 -12.64 -11.52
N TYR A 163 -8.60 -11.32 -11.30
CA TYR A 163 -9.76 -10.43 -11.22
C TYR A 163 -9.56 -9.19 -12.10
N PRO A 164 -9.34 -9.33 -13.43
CA PRO A 164 -8.96 -8.21 -14.30
C PRO A 164 -10.01 -7.11 -14.37
N ASP A 165 -11.28 -7.44 -14.21
CA ASP A 165 -12.41 -6.50 -14.27
C ASP A 165 -12.76 -5.88 -12.91
N VAL A 166 -12.05 -6.26 -11.83
CA VAL A 166 -12.28 -5.74 -10.49
C VAL A 166 -11.30 -4.62 -10.18
N SER A 167 -11.81 -3.50 -9.69
CA SER A 167 -10.97 -2.35 -9.33
C SER A 167 -10.08 -2.63 -8.12
N ALA A 168 -8.82 -2.16 -8.17
CA ALA A 168 -7.92 -2.10 -7.03
C ALA A 168 -8.02 -0.76 -6.25
N SER A 169 -8.94 0.15 -6.61
CA SER A 169 -9.11 1.45 -5.97
C SER A 169 -9.44 1.29 -4.48
N VAL A 170 -8.95 2.22 -3.67
CA VAL A 170 -9.22 2.28 -2.23
C VAL A 170 -9.74 3.65 -1.85
N VAL A 171 -10.49 3.73 -0.77
CA VAL A 171 -11.10 5.00 -0.31
C VAL A 171 -10.07 5.87 0.39
N CYS A 172 -9.20 5.27 1.19
CA CYS A 172 -8.16 5.95 1.97
C CYS A 172 -6.88 5.11 1.99
N ALA A 173 -5.76 5.77 2.24
CA ALA A 173 -4.48 5.09 2.41
C ALA A 173 -3.76 5.54 3.70
N GLY A 174 -2.84 4.70 4.19
CA GLY A 174 -1.95 5.01 5.29
C GLY A 174 -0.52 4.56 5.02
N SER A 175 0.47 5.37 5.40
CA SER A 175 1.88 5.00 5.27
C SER A 175 2.62 5.32 6.57
N PHE A 176 3.15 4.28 7.20
CA PHE A 176 3.97 4.38 8.39
C PHE A 176 5.44 4.29 7.97
N TYR A 177 6.20 5.35 8.18
CA TYR A 177 7.63 5.45 7.80
C TYR A 177 7.93 4.86 6.40
N GLY A 178 7.05 5.09 5.43
CA GLY A 178 7.17 4.56 4.08
C GLY A 178 8.06 5.40 3.17
N VAL A 179 8.64 4.73 2.16
CA VAL A 179 9.45 5.39 1.13
C VAL A 179 8.57 6.07 0.10
N SER A 180 8.77 7.34 -0.19
CA SER A 180 8.03 8.10 -1.20
C SER A 180 8.85 8.41 -2.46
N ASP A 181 10.17 8.48 -2.33
CA ASP A 181 11.12 8.64 -3.44
C ASP A 181 12.38 7.80 -3.19
N VAL A 182 12.49 6.69 -3.88
CA VAL A 182 13.58 5.73 -3.72
C VAL A 182 14.94 6.34 -4.12
N ARG A 183 14.96 7.29 -5.07
CA ARG A 183 16.19 7.93 -5.57
C ARG A 183 16.89 8.79 -4.52
N THR A 184 16.09 9.50 -3.71
CA THR A 184 16.63 10.48 -2.75
C THR A 184 17.06 9.84 -1.43
N ILE A 185 16.63 8.62 -1.14
CA ILE A 185 16.92 7.94 0.12
C ILE A 185 18.43 7.79 0.36
N PHE A 186 19.21 7.58 -0.70
CA PHE A 186 20.66 7.40 -0.61
C PHE A 186 21.40 8.67 -0.14
N SER A 187 20.96 9.85 -0.58
CA SER A 187 21.52 11.12 -0.16
C SER A 187 21.00 11.58 1.21
N GLU A 188 19.82 11.12 1.60
CA GLU A 188 19.17 11.50 2.85
C GLU A 188 19.63 10.70 4.06
N ARG A 189 19.91 9.41 3.89
CA ARG A 189 20.36 8.51 4.97
C ARG A 189 21.60 9.05 5.71
N PRO A 190 22.68 9.48 5.05
CA PRO A 190 23.83 10.06 5.74
C PRO A 190 23.48 11.30 6.56
N LEU A 191 22.56 12.14 6.06
CA LEU A 191 22.10 13.35 6.76
C LEU A 191 21.25 13.02 7.99
N ALA A 192 20.54 11.89 7.97
CA ALA A 192 19.76 11.36 9.09
C ALA A 192 20.60 10.52 10.08
N GLY A 193 21.93 10.47 9.92
CA GLY A 193 22.80 9.70 10.80
C GLY A 193 22.73 8.18 10.57
N CYS A 194 22.46 7.75 9.34
CA CYS A 194 22.35 6.34 8.97
C CYS A 194 23.56 5.53 9.48
N ARG A 195 23.28 4.44 10.17
CA ARG A 195 24.30 3.48 10.60
C ARG A 195 24.68 2.54 9.45
N LEU A 196 25.82 1.87 9.56
CA LEU A 196 26.32 0.93 8.55
C LEU A 196 25.28 -0.13 8.14
N ALA A 197 24.46 -0.60 9.06
CA ALA A 197 23.41 -1.59 8.82
C ALA A 197 22.27 -1.11 7.90
N HIS A 198 22.18 0.20 7.64
CA HIS A 198 21.11 0.79 6.84
C HIS A 198 21.63 1.56 5.62
N ARG A 199 22.87 1.30 5.23
CA ARG A 199 23.46 1.95 4.06
C ARG A 199 22.92 1.37 2.76
N ASP A 200 23.07 2.13 1.68
CA ASP A 200 22.69 1.73 0.32
C ASP A 200 23.43 0.49 -0.20
N ASP A 201 24.61 0.17 0.37
CA ASP A 201 25.32 -1.07 0.10
C ASP A 201 24.56 -2.35 0.56
N ASP A 202 23.53 -2.21 1.39
CA ASP A 202 22.54 -3.27 1.67
C ASP A 202 21.81 -3.73 0.39
N GLY A 203 21.68 -2.89 -0.62
CA GLY A 203 21.15 -3.22 -1.92
C GLY A 203 19.65 -3.50 -1.98
N ALA A 204 18.86 -3.07 -0.97
CA ALA A 204 17.43 -3.32 -0.94
C ALA A 204 16.70 -2.68 -2.12
N GLU A 205 17.00 -1.45 -2.41
CA GLU A 205 16.40 -0.67 -3.49
C GLU A 205 16.84 -1.17 -4.87
N TRP A 206 18.12 -1.40 -5.08
CA TRP A 206 18.58 -1.90 -6.37
C TRP A 206 18.14 -3.35 -6.63
N ARG A 207 18.01 -4.18 -5.58
CA ARG A 207 17.45 -5.54 -5.73
C ARG A 207 15.98 -5.51 -6.11
N LEU A 208 15.22 -4.52 -5.60
CA LEU A 208 13.83 -4.32 -6.00
C LEU A 208 13.72 -3.86 -7.46
N LEU A 209 14.58 -2.93 -7.88
CA LEU A 209 14.45 -2.21 -9.15
C LEU A 209 15.30 -2.81 -10.29
N GLY A 210 16.17 -3.77 -9.97
CA GLY A 210 16.92 -4.59 -10.93
C GLY A 210 18.30 -4.07 -11.29
N SER A 211 18.73 -2.92 -10.76
CA SER A 211 20.08 -2.36 -10.98
C SER A 211 20.41 -1.32 -9.90
N VAL A 212 21.68 -0.94 -9.80
CA VAL A 212 22.16 0.19 -9.00
C VAL A 212 21.64 1.52 -9.56
N TYR A 213 21.70 2.59 -8.74
CA TYR A 213 21.34 3.95 -9.16
C TYR A 213 22.57 4.87 -9.12
N PRO A 214 22.82 5.73 -10.13
CA PRO A 214 22.09 5.80 -11.40
C PRO A 214 22.32 4.56 -12.28
N VAL A 215 21.27 4.18 -13.04
CA VAL A 215 21.35 3.01 -13.92
C VAL A 215 22.32 3.31 -15.05
N PRO A 216 23.32 2.44 -15.35
CA PRO A 216 24.23 2.62 -16.47
C PRO A 216 23.48 2.80 -17.80
N ALA A 217 23.96 3.71 -18.65
CA ALA A 217 23.24 4.14 -19.85
C ALA A 217 23.24 3.11 -21.00
N ASP A 218 24.14 2.13 -20.98
CA ASP A 218 24.68 1.58 -22.23
C ASP A 218 24.25 0.17 -22.61
N THR A 219 23.36 -0.50 -21.84
CA THR A 219 22.94 -1.85 -22.21
C THR A 219 21.42 -1.99 -22.34
N ALA A 220 20.98 -2.72 -23.38
CA ALA A 220 19.58 -3.10 -23.55
C ALA A 220 19.09 -3.96 -22.36
N ALA A 221 19.97 -4.70 -21.70
CA ALA A 221 19.69 -5.50 -20.52
C ALA A 221 19.21 -4.64 -19.32
N ASP A 222 19.66 -3.38 -19.23
CA ASP A 222 19.27 -2.47 -18.15
C ASP A 222 17.97 -1.70 -18.42
N ALA A 223 17.35 -1.88 -19.60
CA ALA A 223 16.14 -1.15 -19.98
C ALA A 223 14.98 -1.36 -18.97
N PRO A 224 14.68 -2.56 -18.47
CA PRO A 224 13.64 -2.75 -17.45
C PRO A 224 13.98 -2.03 -16.13
N ALA A 225 15.24 -2.07 -15.70
CA ALA A 225 15.68 -1.37 -14.48
C ALA A 225 15.54 0.14 -14.61
N ARG A 226 15.86 0.73 -15.76
CA ARG A 226 15.65 2.17 -16.02
C ARG A 226 14.17 2.55 -15.89
N VAL A 227 13.27 1.73 -16.44
CA VAL A 227 11.82 1.95 -16.31
C VAL A 227 11.40 1.84 -14.84
N ASN A 228 11.87 0.82 -14.12
CA ASN A 228 11.56 0.64 -12.70
C ASN A 228 12.04 1.82 -11.86
N TRP A 229 13.28 2.27 -12.06
CA TRP A 229 13.85 3.46 -11.40
C TRP A 229 13.12 4.76 -11.76
N ALA A 230 12.52 4.86 -12.91
CA ALA A 230 11.72 6.03 -13.30
C ALA A 230 10.32 6.02 -12.68
N ARG A 231 9.79 4.87 -12.30
CA ARG A 231 8.36 4.70 -11.95
C ARG A 231 8.09 4.28 -10.51
N ALA A 232 9.09 3.90 -9.71
CA ALA A 232 8.91 3.39 -8.34
C ALA A 232 8.76 4.50 -7.27
N HIS A 233 8.16 5.64 -7.61
CA HIS A 233 8.13 6.81 -6.72
C HIS A 233 6.70 7.32 -6.52
N PRO A 234 6.05 7.03 -5.36
CA PRO A 234 4.75 7.60 -5.04
C PRO A 234 4.69 9.12 -5.17
N LEU A 235 5.79 9.80 -4.81
CA LEU A 235 5.89 11.25 -4.87
C LEU A 235 5.76 11.81 -6.29
N ASP A 236 6.27 11.12 -7.30
CA ASP A 236 6.18 11.55 -8.70
C ASP A 236 4.73 11.50 -9.21
N MET A 237 3.93 10.53 -8.74
CA MET A 237 2.52 10.45 -9.10
C MET A 237 1.71 11.66 -8.61
N VAL A 238 2.15 12.30 -7.52
CA VAL A 238 1.52 13.51 -6.97
C VAL A 238 2.07 14.78 -7.62
N ARG A 239 3.30 14.77 -8.14
CA ARG A 239 4.00 15.95 -8.71
C ARG A 239 3.84 16.12 -10.20
N ALA A 240 3.30 15.14 -10.91
CA ALA A 240 3.19 15.18 -12.37
C ALA A 240 2.40 16.41 -12.83
N ALA A 241 3.08 17.35 -13.48
CA ALA A 241 2.49 18.61 -13.94
C ALA A 241 1.50 18.37 -15.08
N GLY A 242 0.33 19.00 -15.00
CA GLY A 242 -0.70 18.97 -16.06
C GLY A 242 -1.56 17.72 -16.09
N GLN A 243 -1.38 16.77 -15.18
CA GLN A 243 -2.22 15.58 -15.03
C GLN A 243 -3.20 15.74 -13.86
N ARG A 244 -4.25 14.93 -13.85
CA ARG A 244 -5.11 14.80 -12.67
C ARG A 244 -4.33 14.05 -11.60
N TYR A 245 -4.24 14.63 -10.41
CA TYR A 245 -3.56 14.04 -9.27
C TYR A 245 -4.43 12.95 -8.63
N PRO A 246 -3.81 11.92 -7.98
CA PRO A 246 -4.57 10.99 -7.16
C PRO A 246 -5.30 11.75 -6.04
N ARG A 247 -6.57 11.39 -5.79
CA ARG A 247 -7.43 12.06 -4.81
C ARG A 247 -7.61 11.26 -3.53
N VAL A 248 -6.90 10.18 -3.38
CA VAL A 248 -7.00 9.29 -2.20
C VAL A 248 -6.46 10.02 -0.96
N PRO A 249 -7.27 10.22 0.09
CA PRO A 249 -6.81 10.73 1.37
C PRO A 249 -5.68 9.86 1.95
N LEU A 250 -4.64 10.48 2.51
CA LEU A 250 -3.46 9.77 3.01
C LEU A 250 -3.14 10.16 4.46
N PHE A 251 -3.05 9.16 5.34
CA PHE A 251 -2.48 9.30 6.68
C PHE A 251 -1.01 8.90 6.69
N LEU A 252 -0.18 9.70 7.36
CA LEU A 252 1.26 9.48 7.49
C LEU A 252 1.67 9.49 8.96
N ALA A 253 2.49 8.52 9.38
CA ALA A 253 3.19 8.54 10.65
C ALA A 253 4.67 8.23 10.45
N HIS A 254 5.59 9.00 11.06
CA HIS A 254 7.02 8.83 10.84
C HIS A 254 7.83 9.25 12.05
N GLY A 255 8.86 8.46 12.41
CA GLY A 255 9.82 8.80 13.45
C GLY A 255 10.80 9.87 12.98
N ILE A 256 11.03 10.92 13.78
CA ILE A 256 11.97 12.01 13.41
C ILE A 256 13.43 11.52 13.43
N ALA A 257 13.75 10.53 14.27
CA ALA A 257 15.10 9.96 14.35
C ALA A 257 15.33 8.80 13.38
N ASP A 258 14.39 8.53 12.45
CA ASP A 258 14.49 7.42 11.50
C ASP A 258 15.71 7.58 10.59
N SER A 259 16.70 6.74 10.83
CA SER A 259 17.97 6.73 10.08
C SER A 259 17.94 5.79 8.86
N CYS A 260 16.93 4.91 8.75
CA CYS A 260 16.79 3.98 7.64
C CYS A 260 15.97 4.58 6.49
N VAL A 261 14.80 5.13 6.81
CA VAL A 261 13.94 5.89 5.89
C VAL A 261 13.75 7.30 6.48
N PRO A 262 14.52 8.30 6.07
CA PRO A 262 14.44 9.62 6.66
C PRO A 262 13.03 10.22 6.58
N TYR A 263 12.55 10.87 7.65
CA TYR A 263 11.17 11.38 7.77
C TYR A 263 10.81 12.40 6.68
N GLN A 264 11.80 13.00 6.03
CA GLN A 264 11.64 13.87 4.86
C GLN A 264 10.87 13.18 3.73
N GLN A 265 10.95 11.84 3.64
CA GLN A 265 10.17 11.05 2.71
C GLN A 265 8.65 11.29 2.91
N SER A 266 8.16 11.24 4.15
CA SER A 266 6.76 11.54 4.47
C SER A 266 6.41 13.01 4.34
N VAL A 267 7.30 13.92 4.75
CA VAL A 267 7.08 15.38 4.66
C VAL A 267 6.88 15.81 3.21
N ARG A 268 7.66 15.28 2.26
CA ARG A 268 7.53 15.66 0.85
C ARG A 268 6.21 15.23 0.24
N VAL A 269 5.76 14.00 0.47
CA VAL A 269 4.47 13.55 -0.08
C VAL A 269 3.31 14.27 0.61
N PHE A 270 3.40 14.52 1.92
CA PHE A 270 2.43 15.35 2.64
C PHE A 270 2.29 16.73 2.00
N ASN A 271 3.40 17.46 1.81
CA ASN A 271 3.39 18.79 1.23
C ASN A 271 2.84 18.79 -0.20
N ALA A 272 3.20 17.78 -1.00
CA ALA A 272 2.73 17.66 -2.36
C ALA A 272 1.20 17.43 -2.43
N LEU A 273 0.66 16.53 -1.61
CA LEU A 273 -0.79 16.29 -1.54
C LEU A 273 -1.55 17.51 -1.01
N LYS A 274 -1.04 18.17 0.03
CA LYS A 274 -1.64 19.40 0.58
C LYS A 274 -1.68 20.53 -0.44
N ALA A 275 -0.65 20.69 -1.25
CA ALA A 275 -0.61 21.70 -2.32
C ALA A 275 -1.74 21.48 -3.36
N HIS A 276 -2.25 20.27 -3.49
CA HIS A 276 -3.38 19.93 -4.37
C HIS A 276 -4.73 19.82 -3.63
N GLY A 277 -4.78 20.22 -2.35
CA GLY A 277 -6.01 20.16 -1.56
C GLY A 277 -6.46 18.74 -1.21
N ILE A 278 -5.59 17.74 -1.34
CA ILE A 278 -5.90 16.35 -0.97
C ILE A 278 -5.86 16.20 0.56
N PRO A 279 -6.91 15.64 1.18
CA PRO A 279 -6.92 15.41 2.63
C PRO A 279 -5.73 14.54 3.05
N THR A 280 -4.87 15.09 3.90
CA THR A 280 -3.64 14.40 4.34
C THR A 280 -3.29 14.83 5.74
N ASP A 281 -3.07 13.85 6.63
CA ASP A 281 -2.58 14.07 7.98
C ASP A 281 -1.16 13.49 8.11
N LEU A 282 -0.29 14.17 8.86
CA LEU A 282 1.09 13.75 9.14
C LEU A 282 1.37 13.84 10.63
N VAL A 283 1.76 12.72 11.23
CA VAL A 283 2.24 12.63 12.61
C VAL A 283 3.74 12.36 12.60
N LEU A 284 4.53 13.31 13.11
CA LEU A 284 5.97 13.13 13.32
C LEU A 284 6.22 12.77 14.79
N VAL A 285 6.93 11.66 15.03
CA VAL A 285 7.17 11.08 16.36
C VAL A 285 8.59 11.43 16.81
N PRO A 286 8.76 12.33 17.79
CA PRO A 286 10.08 12.72 18.27
C PRO A 286 10.86 11.51 18.84
N GLY A 287 12.14 11.40 18.47
CA GLY A 287 13.05 10.35 18.97
C GLY A 287 12.79 8.94 18.44
N ALA A 288 11.72 8.72 17.70
CA ALA A 288 11.43 7.40 17.14
C ALA A 288 12.35 7.08 15.96
N GLU A 289 12.96 5.93 15.98
CA GLU A 289 13.75 5.32 14.91
C GLU A 289 12.84 4.56 13.92
N HIS A 290 13.47 3.91 12.90
CA HIS A 290 12.74 3.14 11.89
C HIS A 290 11.97 1.98 12.52
N ALA A 291 10.69 1.86 12.16
CA ALA A 291 9.77 0.85 12.69
C ALA A 291 9.59 0.86 14.21
N ASP A 292 9.86 2.00 14.86
CA ASP A 292 9.68 2.15 16.29
C ASP A 292 8.22 1.91 16.68
N PRO A 293 7.96 1.12 17.75
CA PRO A 293 6.60 0.86 18.24
C PRO A 293 5.80 2.13 18.58
N SER A 294 6.45 3.24 18.93
CA SER A 294 5.81 4.52 19.23
C SER A 294 5.03 5.11 18.04
N CYS A 295 5.41 4.74 16.79
CA CYS A 295 4.63 5.08 15.59
C CYS A 295 3.23 4.44 15.58
N PHE A 296 3.02 3.42 16.41
CA PHE A 296 1.73 2.75 16.62
C PHE A 296 1.21 2.93 18.04
N SER A 297 1.63 3.98 18.74
CA SER A 297 1.07 4.30 20.06
C SER A 297 -0.46 4.38 20.00
N PRO A 298 -1.17 4.13 21.12
CA PRO A 298 -2.63 4.17 21.13
C PRO A 298 -3.20 5.48 20.58
N GLY A 299 -2.54 6.61 20.84
CA GLY A 299 -2.95 7.93 20.35
C GLY A 299 -2.81 8.04 18.82
N ILE A 300 -1.70 7.60 18.25
CA ILE A 300 -1.47 7.64 16.78
C ILE A 300 -2.40 6.64 16.08
N THR A 301 -2.60 5.46 16.65
CA THR A 301 -3.52 4.47 16.10
C THR A 301 -4.97 4.96 16.12
N ALA A 302 -5.39 5.68 17.18
CA ALA A 302 -6.71 6.30 17.23
C ALA A 302 -6.85 7.41 16.18
N GLN A 303 -5.86 8.29 16.03
CA GLN A 303 -5.84 9.31 14.97
C GLN A 303 -5.93 8.70 13.56
N PHE A 304 -5.21 7.59 13.32
CA PHE A 304 -5.29 6.88 12.05
C PHE A 304 -6.69 6.31 11.80
N LEU A 305 -7.29 5.66 12.79
CA LEU A 305 -8.66 5.15 12.69
C LEU A 305 -9.67 6.28 12.42
N GLU A 306 -9.60 7.38 13.18
CA GLU A 306 -10.45 8.55 12.99
C GLU A 306 -10.28 9.19 11.62
N PHE A 307 -9.03 9.25 11.11
CA PHE A 307 -8.76 9.72 9.75
C PHE A 307 -9.47 8.85 8.72
N LEU A 308 -9.34 7.53 8.80
CA LEU A 308 -10.02 6.64 7.87
C LEU A 308 -11.55 6.75 7.99
N GLN A 309 -12.09 6.83 9.20
CA GLN A 309 -13.53 6.98 9.42
C GLN A 309 -14.10 8.28 8.81
N ARG A 310 -13.38 9.40 8.93
CA ARG A 310 -13.79 10.69 8.33
C ARG A 310 -13.91 10.66 6.81
N HIS A 311 -13.13 9.80 6.17
CA HIS A 311 -13.04 9.73 4.71
C HIS A 311 -13.71 8.48 4.12
N MET A 312 -14.20 7.58 4.98
CA MET A 312 -14.91 6.38 4.55
C MET A 312 -16.39 6.69 4.30
N PRO A 313 -16.97 6.30 3.15
CA PRO A 313 -18.40 6.44 2.91
C PRO A 313 -19.23 5.78 4.02
N THR A 314 -20.35 6.38 4.40
CA THR A 314 -21.25 5.85 5.43
C THR A 314 -22.03 4.65 4.93
N ASP A 315 -22.32 4.58 3.61
CA ASP A 315 -22.99 3.47 2.94
C ASP A 315 -22.51 3.34 1.49
N SER A 316 -22.45 2.09 0.97
CA SER A 316 -22.07 1.78 -0.41
C SER A 316 -23.05 2.31 -1.48
N THR A 317 -24.19 2.83 -1.07
CA THR A 317 -25.21 3.44 -1.96
C THR A 317 -24.77 4.79 -2.56
N GLU A 318 -23.80 5.49 -1.96
CA GLU A 318 -23.33 6.80 -2.47
C GLU A 318 -22.31 6.70 -3.63
N MET A 319 -21.74 5.53 -3.86
CA MET A 319 -20.73 5.31 -4.93
C MET A 319 -21.34 5.00 -6.31
N SER A 320 -22.67 4.88 -6.46
CA SER A 320 -23.32 4.46 -7.71
C SER A 320 -23.52 5.59 -8.74
N HIS A 321 -23.07 6.80 -8.49
CA HIS A 321 -23.31 7.96 -9.37
C HIS A 321 -22.10 8.41 -10.21
N GLY A 322 -21.10 7.55 -10.43
CA GLY A 322 -19.86 7.96 -11.11
C GLY A 322 -19.34 7.08 -12.26
N VAL A 323 -19.91 5.92 -12.54
CA VAL A 323 -19.39 5.05 -13.61
C VAL A 323 -20.53 4.62 -14.54
N SER A 324 -20.79 5.44 -15.55
CA SER A 324 -21.52 5.02 -16.76
C SER A 324 -20.57 4.18 -17.60
N VAL A 325 -20.75 2.88 -17.61
CA VAL A 325 -20.13 1.97 -18.57
C VAL A 325 -20.79 2.21 -19.91
N SER A 326 -20.22 3.08 -20.75
CA SER A 326 -20.57 3.17 -22.16
C SER A 326 -20.10 1.89 -22.86
N ARG A 327 -21.06 1.07 -23.24
CA ARG A 327 -20.88 -0.09 -24.12
C ARG A 327 -20.20 0.38 -25.43
N LEU A 328 -19.00 -0.04 -25.67
CA LEU A 328 -18.42 -0.11 -27.01
C LEU A 328 -18.87 -1.44 -27.64
N ASN A 329 -20.06 -1.42 -28.26
CA ASN A 329 -20.43 -2.42 -29.23
C ASN A 329 -20.60 -1.73 -30.57
N GLN A 330 -20.01 -2.35 -31.60
CA GLN A 330 -20.24 -2.23 -33.03
C GLN A 330 -19.49 -1.14 -33.79
N VAL A 331 -18.43 -1.58 -34.47
CA VAL A 331 -18.32 -1.27 -35.93
C VAL A 331 -17.90 -2.55 -36.65
N LYS A 332 -18.65 -2.80 -37.73
CA LYS A 332 -18.55 -3.90 -38.70
C LYS A 332 -17.19 -3.98 -39.37
#